data_7b7270a7eecc9522171f9974a8387b93
#
_entry.id   7b7270a7eecc9522171f9974a8387b93
#
_cell.length_a   1.000
_cell.length_b   1.000
_cell.length_c   1.000
_cell.angle_alpha   90.00
_cell.angle_beta   90.00
_cell.angle_gamma   90.00
#
_symmetry.space_group_name_H-M   'P 1'
#
loop_
_entity.id
_entity.type
_entity.pdbx_description
1 polymer ?
#
loop_
_entity_poly.entity_id
_entity_poly.type
_entity_poly.pdbx_seq_one_letter_code
_entity_poly.pdbx_strand_id
1 'polypeptide(L)' 'MNTIVEQAETTEISFGDKLRQTREALNLSLEDVAKAISLRPSILAKLENNEFVQKNVPSTFLRGYVRNFYVFLMLNGHI' A
#
# COMPACT_ATOMS: atom_id res chain seq x y z
N MET A 1 -9.34 26.32 -13.63
CA MET A 1 -9.03 25.96 -13.58
C MET A 1 -8.77 25.26 -13.45
N ASN A 2 -8.74 25.24 -13.31
CA ASN A 2 -8.32 24.62 -13.12
C ASN A 2 -7.78 24.03 -13.03
N THR A 3 -7.56 24.23 -13.26
CA THR A 3 -6.94 23.74 -13.37
C THR A 3 -6.41 23.16 -12.84
N ILE A 4 -6.35 23.31 -12.37
CA ILE A 4 -5.89 22.75 -11.77
C ILE A 4 -6.06 21.69 -11.46
N VAL A 5 -6.54 21.49 -11.46
CA VAL A 5 -6.74 20.53 -11.22
C VAL A 5 -6.37 19.65 -11.65
N GLU A 6 -6.24 19.62 -12.12
CA GLU A 6 -5.85 18.81 -12.49
C GLU A 6 -4.95 18.43 -12.22
N GLN A 7 -4.48 18.78 -11.98
CA GLN A 7 -3.55 18.43 -11.65
C GLN A 7 -3.46 17.61 -10.87
N ALA A 8 -3.93 17.76 -10.50
CA ALA A 8 -3.98 17.06 -9.49
C ALA A 8 -4.00 15.73 -9.83
N GLU A 9 -4.68 15.49 -10.33
CA GLU A 9 -4.83 14.33 -10.54
C GLU A 9 -3.90 13.72 -10.94
N THR A 10 -3.42 14.20 -11.37
CA THR A 10 -2.55 13.71 -11.93
C THR A 10 -1.64 13.20 -11.23
N THR A 11 -1.42 13.72 -10.65
CA THR A 11 -0.56 13.35 -9.90
C THR A 11 -1.04 12.50 -9.02
N GLU A 12 -2.17 12.19 -9.15
CA GLU A 12 -2.65 11.50 -8.29
C GLU A 12 -2.30 10.20 -8.36
N ILE A 13 -1.32 9.79 -7.64
CA ILE A 13 -1.00 8.44 -7.37
C ILE A 13 -1.81 8.08 -6.17
N SER A 14 -2.61 7.06 -6.27
CA SER A 14 -3.41 6.63 -5.13
C SER A 14 -2.53 6.04 -4.05
N PHE A 15 -3.07 5.90 -2.85
CA PHE A 15 -2.30 5.36 -1.74
C PHE A 15 -1.82 3.94 -2.02
N GLY A 16 -2.66 3.11 -2.61
CA GLY A 16 -2.25 1.75 -2.97
C GLY A 16 -1.13 1.74 -3.98
N ASP A 17 -1.18 2.62 -4.96
CA ASP A 17 -0.10 2.74 -5.94
C ASP A 17 1.19 3.18 -5.27
N LYS A 18 1.07 4.07 -4.29
CA LYS A 18 2.24 4.52 -3.58
C LYS A 18 2.88 3.40 -2.78
N LEU A 19 2.07 2.56 -2.16
CA LEU A 19 2.59 1.39 -1.45
C LEU A 19 3.34 0.49 -2.42
N ARG A 20 2.75 0.20 -3.58
CA ARG A 20 3.37 -0.66 -4.56
C ARG A 20 4.68 -0.08 -5.07
N GLN A 21 4.67 1.19 -5.43
CA GLN A 21 5.87 1.83 -5.97
C GLN A 21 7.00 1.85 -4.95
N THR A 22 6.66 2.12 -3.70
CA THR A 22 7.67 2.13 -2.65
C THR A 22 8.25 0.73 -2.45
N ARG A 23 7.38 -0.27 -2.46
CA ARG A 23 7.81 -1.66 -2.33
C ARG A 23 8.75 -2.04 -3.47
N GLU A 24 8.35 -1.71 -4.69
CA GLU A 24 9.15 -2.05 -5.86
C GLU A 24 10.48 -1.30 -5.88
N ALA A 25 10.47 -0.06 -5.42
CA ALA A 25 11.70 0.71 -5.34
C ALA A 25 12.70 0.10 -4.35
N LEU A 26 12.19 -0.65 -3.37
CA LEU A 26 13.04 -1.34 -2.42
C LEU A 26 13.40 -2.75 -2.89
N ASN A 27 12.97 -3.11 -4.10
CA ASN A 27 13.21 -4.45 -4.67
C ASN A 27 12.62 -5.56 -3.82
N LEU A 28 11.47 -5.31 -3.23
CA LEU A 28 10.78 -6.30 -2.42
C LEU A 28 9.59 -6.86 -3.17
N SER A 29 9.40 -8.18 -3.11
CA SER A 29 8.21 -8.80 -3.66
C SER A 29 7.08 -8.69 -2.65
N LEU A 30 5.86 -8.94 -3.10
CA LEU A 30 4.73 -9.02 -2.17
C LEU A 30 4.96 -10.11 -1.14
N GLU A 31 5.52 -11.23 -1.58
CA GLU A 31 5.81 -12.34 -0.68
C GLU A 31 6.82 -11.95 0.39
N ASP A 32 7.82 -11.16 0.01
CA ASP A 32 8.83 -10.71 0.97
C ASP A 32 8.18 -9.89 2.08
N VAL A 33 7.33 -8.94 1.69
CA VAL A 33 6.68 -8.09 2.66
C VAL A 33 5.68 -8.88 3.49
N ALA A 34 4.90 -9.73 2.83
CA ALA A 34 3.90 -10.54 3.51
C ALA A 34 4.53 -11.40 4.60
N LYS A 35 5.66 -12.00 4.29
CA LYS A 35 6.36 -12.82 5.25
C LYS A 35 6.87 -11.95 6.41
N ALA A 36 7.39 -10.78 6.11
CA ALA A 36 7.97 -9.92 7.13
C ALA A 36 6.92 -9.42 8.11
N ILE A 37 5.71 -9.14 7.65
CA ILE A 37 4.67 -8.61 8.52
C ILE A 37 3.58 -9.64 8.84
N SER A 38 3.82 -10.90 8.49
CA SER A 38 2.93 -12.01 8.81
C SER A 38 1.52 -11.87 8.28
N LEU A 39 1.42 -11.42 7.04
CA LEU A 39 0.13 -11.30 6.37
C LEU A 39 0.17 -12.10 5.08
N ARG A 40 -1.00 -12.39 4.54
CA ARG A 40 -1.09 -13.10 3.27
C ARG A 40 -0.78 -12.15 2.13
N PRO A 41 -0.04 -12.59 1.12
CA PRO A 41 0.24 -11.73 -0.04
C PRO A 41 -1.02 -11.23 -0.72
N SER A 42 -2.09 -12.04 -0.73
CA SER A 42 -3.34 -11.61 -1.37
C SER A 42 -3.95 -10.39 -0.70
N ILE A 43 -3.80 -10.27 0.62
CA ILE A 43 -4.30 -9.11 1.33
C ILE A 43 -3.52 -7.87 0.88
N LEU A 44 -2.20 -8.01 0.80
CA LEU A 44 -1.35 -6.90 0.39
C LEU A 44 -1.61 -6.50 -1.05
N ALA A 45 -1.81 -7.47 -1.92
CA ALA A 45 -2.10 -7.19 -3.32
C ALA A 45 -3.36 -6.35 -3.45
N LYS A 46 -4.38 -6.68 -2.66
CA LYS A 46 -5.62 -5.91 -2.70
C LYS A 46 -5.44 -4.52 -2.15
N LEU A 47 -4.62 -4.36 -1.12
CA LEU A 47 -4.33 -3.04 -0.59
C LEU A 47 -3.61 -2.18 -1.63
N GLU A 48 -2.72 -2.78 -2.40
CA GLU A 48 -2.03 -2.06 -3.47
C GLU A 48 -2.99 -1.67 -4.59
N ASN A 49 -4.11 -2.38 -4.71
CA ASN A 49 -5.13 -2.04 -5.68
C ASN A 49 -6.21 -1.14 -5.08
N ASN A 50 -5.94 -0.56 -3.92
CA ASN A 50 -6.86 0.35 -3.25
C ASN A 50 -8.14 -0.32 -2.77
N GLU A 51 -8.08 -1.62 -2.51
CA GLU A 51 -9.23 -2.34 -1.98
C GLU A 51 -9.15 -2.32 -0.47
N PHE A 52 -9.62 -1.24 0.11
CA PHE A 52 -9.53 -1.05 1.55
C PHE A 52 -10.75 -1.57 2.30
N VAL A 53 -11.65 -2.21 1.57
CA VAL A 53 -12.75 -2.96 2.15
C VAL A 53 -12.64 -4.35 1.55
N GLN A 54 -12.37 -5.33 2.36
CA GLN A 54 -12.19 -6.69 1.88
C GLN A 54 -13.17 -7.62 2.57
N LYS A 55 -13.72 -8.52 1.79
CA LYS A 55 -14.87 -9.30 2.19
C LYS A 55 -14.74 -10.05 3.50
N ASN A 56 -13.67 -10.74 3.69
CA ASN A 56 -13.51 -11.58 4.87
C ASN A 56 -12.57 -10.99 5.91
N VAL A 57 -12.32 -9.69 5.83
CA VAL A 57 -11.41 -9.04 6.75
C VAL A 57 -12.13 -7.86 7.37
N PRO A 58 -12.32 -7.85 8.68
CA PRO A 58 -12.94 -6.71 9.33
C PRO A 58 -12.16 -5.43 9.06
N SER A 59 -12.86 -4.32 8.89
CA SER A 59 -12.23 -3.05 8.54
C SER A 59 -11.22 -2.61 9.59
N THR A 60 -11.47 -2.94 10.85
CA THR A 60 -10.53 -2.61 11.92
C THR A 60 -9.17 -3.28 11.69
N PHE A 61 -9.21 -4.54 11.26
CA PHE A 61 -7.97 -5.26 10.97
C PHE A 61 -7.30 -4.69 9.73
N LEU A 62 -8.08 -4.31 8.72
CA LEU A 62 -7.49 -3.76 7.51
C LEU A 62 -6.74 -2.47 7.80
N ARG A 63 -7.26 -1.64 8.67
CA ARG A 63 -6.54 -0.43 9.04
C ARG A 63 -5.19 -0.75 9.64
N GLY A 64 -5.15 -1.75 10.51
CA GLY A 64 -3.91 -2.20 11.12
C GLY A 64 -2.95 -2.76 10.09
N TYR A 65 -3.47 -3.49 9.10
CA TYR A 65 -2.64 -4.08 8.06
C TYR A 65 -2.05 -3.00 7.16
N VAL A 66 -2.85 -2.01 6.80
CA VAL A 66 -2.38 -0.90 5.99
C VAL A 66 -1.25 -0.16 6.73
N ARG A 67 -1.47 0.07 8.01
CA ARG A 67 -0.47 0.74 8.82
C ARG A 67 0.82 -0.07 8.91
N ASN A 68 0.70 -1.37 9.13
CA ASN A 68 1.87 -2.23 9.23
C ASN A 68 2.64 -2.25 7.91
N PHE A 69 1.92 -2.30 6.81
CA PHE A 69 2.53 -2.30 5.49
C PHE A 69 3.29 -0.98 5.28
N TYR A 70 2.61 0.12 5.55
CA TYR A 70 3.20 1.44 5.37
C TYR A 70 4.44 1.61 6.26
N VAL A 71 4.32 1.27 7.53
CA VAL A 71 5.42 1.42 8.49
C VAL A 71 6.60 0.55 8.09
N PHE A 72 6.31 -0.68 7.66
CA PHE A 72 7.38 -1.58 7.22
C PHE A 72 8.15 -0.96 6.05
N LEU A 73 7.43 -0.44 5.08
CA LEU A 73 8.08 0.16 3.92
C LEU A 73 8.88 1.40 4.31
N MET A 74 8.33 2.21 5.19
CA MET A 74 9.03 3.42 5.62
C MET A 74 10.31 3.07 6.35
N LEU A 75 10.27 2.08 7.23
CA LEU A 75 11.45 1.68 7.98
C LEU A 75 12.51 1.07 7.08
N ASN A 76 12.10 0.33 6.06
CA ASN A 76 13.07 -0.30 5.17
C ASN A 76 13.55 0.62 4.08
N GLY A 77 12.83 1.67 3.81
CA GLY A 77 13.26 2.64 2.82
C GLY A 77 14.07 3.77 3.42
N HIS A 78 14.20 3.79 4.75
CA HIS A 78 14.90 4.85 5.40
C HIS A 78 16.34 4.42 5.60
N ILE A 79 17.20 5.05 4.95
CA ILE A 79 18.60 4.64 5.02
C ILE A 79 19.44 5.57 5.86
#